data_6b5281e67d5e5a3e3ec3419b35dccb60
#
_entry.id   6b5281e67d5e5a3e3ec3419b35dccb60
#
_cell.length_a   1.000
_cell.length_b   1.000
_cell.length_c   1.000
_cell.angle_alpha   90.00
_cell.angle_beta   90.00
_cell.angle_gamma   90.00
#
_symmetry.space_group_name_H-M   'P 1'
#
loop_
_entity.id
_entity.type
_entity.pdbx_description
1 polymer ?
#
loop_
_entity_poly.entity_id
_entity_poly.type
_entity_poly.pdbx_seq_one_letter_code
_entity_poly.pdbx_strand_id
1 'polypeptide(L)'
;TPLYSSAASDVYKRQILAWYKSGKGVSIFTILGLLLIWGMGFWNETMQTLALVLSSTIIALIMGLPLGIWSANSKRCDKILHPILDLMQTMPAFVYLIPAVLFFGLGTVPGAFATIIFAMPPVVRLTSLGIKQVPKNVVEASRSFGATPMQLLFKVQLPLALPTIMTGINQTILMSLSMVVIAAMIAAGGLGEIVLKGITQMKIGLGFEGGIAVVILAIILDRITQGLGKQKKGK
;
A
#
# COMPACT_ATOMS: atom_id res chain seq x y z
N THR A 1 18.03 -21.73 -9.65
CA THR A 1 16.59 -21.60 -9.90
C THR A 1 16.30 -20.20 -10.43
N PRO A 2 15.63 -20.03 -11.60
CA PRO A 2 15.57 -18.77 -12.35
C PRO A 2 14.74 -17.65 -11.68
N LEU A 3 13.96 -17.95 -10.66
CA LEU A 3 13.12 -16.97 -9.95
C LEU A 3 13.93 -15.96 -9.09
N TYR A 4 15.13 -16.33 -8.62
CA TYR A 4 15.95 -15.43 -7.82
C TYR A 4 16.68 -14.36 -8.64
N SER A 5 17.04 -14.66 -9.88
CA SER A 5 17.72 -13.69 -10.76
C SER A 5 16.76 -12.61 -11.28
N SER A 6 15.48 -12.95 -11.49
CA SER A 6 14.46 -11.99 -11.92
C SER A 6 14.10 -11.03 -10.78
N ALA A 7 13.95 -11.52 -9.54
CA ALA A 7 13.65 -10.68 -8.37
C ALA A 7 14.79 -9.69 -8.08
N ALA A 8 16.06 -10.12 -8.18
CA ALA A 8 17.19 -9.23 -8.02
C ALA A 8 17.24 -8.16 -9.12
N SER A 9 17.01 -8.53 -10.40
CA SER A 9 16.98 -7.57 -11.51
C SER A 9 15.83 -6.55 -11.37
N ASP A 10 14.69 -6.95 -10.82
CA ASP A 10 13.57 -6.05 -10.58
C ASP A 10 13.82 -5.09 -9.41
N VAL A 11 14.57 -5.50 -8.39
CA VAL A 11 15.03 -4.63 -7.31
C VAL A 11 16.00 -3.58 -7.86
N TYR A 12 16.96 -3.96 -8.70
CA TYR A 12 17.89 -2.98 -9.33
C TYR A 12 17.16 -2.01 -10.26
N LYS A 13 16.20 -2.47 -11.06
CA LYS A 13 15.39 -1.59 -11.91
C LYS A 13 14.57 -0.60 -11.09
N ARG A 14 13.97 -1.05 -9.98
CA ARG A 14 13.20 -0.19 -9.07
C ARG A 14 14.12 0.79 -8.31
N GLN A 15 15.34 0.40 -7.95
CA GLN A 15 16.36 1.28 -7.38
C GLN A 15 16.75 2.40 -8.33
N ILE A 16 16.97 2.09 -9.61
CA ILE A 16 17.27 3.07 -10.66
C ILE A 16 16.09 4.03 -10.84
N LEU A 17 14.85 3.52 -10.79
CA LEU A 17 13.63 4.34 -10.87
C LEU A 17 13.48 5.26 -9.65
N ALA A 18 13.80 4.78 -8.45
CA ALA A 18 13.79 5.57 -7.22
C ALA A 18 14.86 6.67 -7.27
N TRP A 19 16.04 6.37 -7.80
CA TRP A 19 17.12 7.36 -7.96
C TRP A 19 16.73 8.49 -8.92
N TYR A 20 16.07 8.17 -10.02
CA TYR A 20 15.67 9.16 -11.02
C TYR A 20 14.53 10.07 -10.56
N LYS A 21 13.63 9.59 -9.67
CA LYS A 21 12.41 10.31 -9.26
C LYS A 21 12.43 10.91 -7.86
N SER A 22 13.11 10.31 -6.89
CA SER A 22 12.96 10.67 -5.47
C SER A 22 14.13 11.45 -4.85
N GLY A 23 15.23 11.66 -5.59
CA GLY A 23 16.42 12.40 -5.12
C GLY A 23 17.50 11.51 -4.49
N LYS A 24 18.74 12.07 -4.47
CA LYS A 24 19.97 11.35 -4.06
C LYS A 24 19.88 10.73 -2.65
N GLY A 25 19.25 11.42 -1.70
CA GLY A 25 19.13 10.95 -0.30
C GLY A 25 18.30 9.67 -0.14
N VAL A 26 17.18 9.56 -0.88
CA VAL A 26 16.32 8.36 -0.83
C VAL A 26 17.04 7.16 -1.42
N SER A 27 17.80 7.35 -2.50
CA SER A 27 18.57 6.27 -3.13
C SER A 27 19.67 5.75 -2.21
N ILE A 28 20.41 6.64 -1.55
CA ILE A 28 21.45 6.27 -0.59
C ILE A 28 20.84 5.49 0.57
N PHE A 29 19.73 5.99 1.15
CA PHE A 29 19.03 5.30 2.23
C PHE A 29 18.53 3.91 1.81
N THR A 30 17.98 3.78 0.59
CA THR A 30 17.49 2.50 0.07
C THR A 30 18.63 1.50 -0.09
N ILE A 31 19.78 1.93 -0.63
CA ILE A 31 20.97 1.07 -0.80
C ILE A 31 21.49 0.62 0.57
N LEU A 32 21.71 1.57 1.48
CA LEU A 32 22.22 1.25 2.81
C LEU A 32 21.25 0.37 3.60
N GLY A 33 19.95 0.64 3.53
CA GLY A 33 18.91 -0.16 4.18
C GLY A 33 18.85 -1.59 3.66
N LEU A 34 18.90 -1.78 2.33
CA LEU A 34 18.90 -3.11 1.74
C LEU A 34 20.21 -3.88 2.01
N LEU A 35 21.36 -3.19 2.03
CA LEU A 35 22.65 -3.79 2.41
C LEU A 35 22.62 -4.24 3.88
N LEU A 36 22.04 -3.43 4.77
CA LEU A 36 21.89 -3.78 6.18
C LEU A 36 21.00 -5.02 6.34
N ILE A 37 19.85 -5.06 5.68
CA ILE A 37 18.96 -6.23 5.70
C ILE A 37 19.67 -7.49 5.16
N TRP A 38 20.45 -7.34 4.08
CA TRP A 38 21.24 -8.44 3.53
C TRP A 38 22.31 -8.91 4.49
N GLY A 39 23.01 -7.98 5.17
CA GLY A 39 24.01 -8.29 6.21
C GLY A 39 23.43 -8.99 7.42
N MET A 40 22.15 -8.73 7.76
CA MET A 40 21.40 -9.42 8.83
C MET A 40 20.93 -10.83 8.39
N GLY A 41 21.06 -11.20 7.12
CA GLY A 41 20.65 -12.51 6.60
C GLY A 41 19.14 -12.63 6.32
N PHE A 42 18.36 -11.54 6.39
CA PHE A 42 16.90 -11.56 6.24
C PHE A 42 16.41 -11.24 4.81
N TRP A 43 17.25 -11.51 3.81
CA TRP A 43 16.93 -11.19 2.42
C TRP A 43 15.69 -11.93 1.91
N ASN A 44 15.58 -13.24 2.18
CA ASN A 44 14.47 -14.06 1.74
C ASN A 44 13.15 -13.62 2.38
N GLU A 45 13.16 -13.36 3.67
CA GLU A 45 12.00 -12.90 4.43
C GLU A 45 11.56 -11.51 3.97
N THR A 46 12.51 -10.65 3.63
CA THR A 46 12.23 -9.33 3.06
C THR A 46 11.57 -9.44 1.71
N MET A 47 12.04 -10.33 0.83
CA MET A 47 11.42 -10.55 -0.48
C MET A 47 10.02 -11.15 -0.36
N GLN A 48 9.78 -12.08 0.57
CA GLN A 48 8.45 -12.62 0.87
C GLN A 48 7.50 -11.51 1.35
N THR A 49 7.95 -10.69 2.31
CA THR A 49 7.19 -9.55 2.81
C THR A 49 6.84 -8.58 1.68
N LEU A 50 7.81 -8.25 0.85
CA LEU A 50 7.64 -7.34 -0.27
C LEU A 50 6.65 -7.87 -1.29
N ALA A 51 6.71 -9.17 -1.59
CA ALA A 51 5.77 -9.85 -2.48
C ALA A 51 4.34 -9.81 -1.91
N LEU A 52 4.16 -10.15 -0.62
CA LEU A 52 2.86 -10.12 0.03
C LEU A 52 2.28 -8.70 0.07
N VAL A 53 3.05 -7.71 0.50
CA VAL A 53 2.62 -6.31 0.61
C VAL A 53 2.27 -5.74 -0.75
N LEU A 54 3.14 -5.92 -1.76
CA LEU A 54 2.89 -5.36 -3.10
C LEU A 54 1.70 -6.03 -3.78
N SER A 55 1.58 -7.36 -3.74
CA SER A 55 0.45 -8.07 -4.33
C SER A 55 -0.87 -7.67 -3.67
N SER A 56 -0.92 -7.65 -2.34
CA SER A 56 -2.11 -7.24 -1.59
C SER A 56 -2.47 -5.78 -1.86
N THR A 57 -1.48 -4.89 -1.89
CA THR A 57 -1.71 -3.47 -2.19
C THR A 57 -2.23 -3.28 -3.61
N ILE A 58 -1.63 -3.93 -4.61
CA ILE A 58 -2.08 -3.82 -6.01
C ILE A 58 -3.54 -4.24 -6.14
N ILE A 59 -3.93 -5.37 -5.53
CA ILE A 59 -5.31 -5.85 -5.55
C ILE A 59 -6.23 -4.86 -4.81
N ALA A 60 -5.82 -4.37 -3.64
CA ALA A 60 -6.57 -3.36 -2.90
C ALA A 60 -6.77 -2.06 -3.70
N LEU A 61 -5.78 -1.64 -4.50
CA LEU A 61 -5.88 -0.48 -5.39
C LEU A 61 -6.80 -0.75 -6.59
N ILE A 62 -6.70 -1.92 -7.22
CA ILE A 62 -7.57 -2.30 -8.35
C ILE A 62 -9.04 -2.29 -7.94
N MET A 63 -9.35 -2.73 -6.72
CA MET A 63 -10.71 -2.71 -6.18
C MET A 63 -11.09 -1.35 -5.60
N GLY A 64 -10.20 -0.75 -4.84
CA GLY A 64 -10.48 0.46 -4.05
C GLY A 64 -10.60 1.73 -4.87
N LEU A 65 -9.78 1.92 -5.92
CA LEU A 65 -9.88 3.11 -6.77
C LEU A 65 -11.24 3.21 -7.49
N PRO A 66 -11.74 2.16 -8.17
CA PRO A 66 -13.08 2.21 -8.78
C PRO A 66 -14.20 2.44 -7.75
N LEU A 67 -14.12 1.79 -6.57
CA LEU A 67 -15.09 2.01 -5.49
C LEU A 67 -15.08 3.45 -4.99
N GLY A 68 -13.89 4.05 -4.83
CA GLY A 68 -13.74 5.46 -4.45
C GLY A 68 -14.30 6.42 -5.49
N ILE A 69 -14.07 6.16 -6.78
CA ILE A 69 -14.64 6.94 -7.89
C ILE A 69 -16.16 6.81 -7.89
N TRP A 70 -16.69 5.62 -7.71
CA TRP A 70 -18.14 5.39 -7.65
C TRP A 70 -18.78 6.09 -6.46
N SER A 71 -18.17 6.00 -5.28
CA SER A 71 -18.57 6.74 -4.07
C SER A 71 -18.62 8.26 -4.29
N ALA A 72 -17.62 8.81 -5.00
CA ALA A 72 -17.57 10.24 -5.31
C ALA A 72 -18.73 10.71 -6.20
N ASN A 73 -19.16 9.88 -7.14
CA ASN A 73 -20.16 10.23 -8.16
C ASN A 73 -21.60 9.83 -7.78
N SER A 74 -21.79 9.00 -6.74
CA SER A 74 -23.13 8.49 -6.35
C SER A 74 -23.37 8.68 -4.85
N LYS A 75 -24.33 9.58 -4.52
CA LYS A 75 -24.75 9.79 -3.12
C LYS A 75 -25.28 8.51 -2.44
N ARG A 76 -25.90 7.59 -3.21
CA ARG A 76 -26.40 6.32 -2.67
C ARG A 76 -25.25 5.38 -2.34
N CYS A 77 -24.30 5.24 -3.26
CA CYS A 77 -23.10 4.45 -3.05
C CYS A 77 -22.31 4.97 -1.85
N ASP A 78 -22.12 6.27 -1.76
CA ASP A 78 -21.43 6.94 -0.66
C ASP A 78 -22.05 6.64 0.71
N LYS A 79 -23.38 6.73 0.82
CA LYS A 79 -24.12 6.43 2.05
C LYS A 79 -24.01 4.96 2.50
N ILE A 80 -23.81 4.03 1.57
CA ILE A 80 -23.66 2.61 1.87
C ILE A 80 -22.20 2.28 2.17
N LEU A 81 -21.27 2.81 1.38
CA LEU A 81 -19.86 2.50 1.55
C LEU A 81 -19.24 3.08 2.82
N HIS A 82 -19.62 4.31 3.24
CA HIS A 82 -19.05 4.94 4.42
C HIS A 82 -19.19 4.08 5.69
N PRO A 83 -20.38 3.60 6.08
CA PRO A 83 -20.53 2.75 7.25
C PRO A 83 -19.74 1.43 7.15
N ILE A 84 -19.66 0.85 5.94
CA ILE A 84 -18.87 -0.38 5.72
C ILE A 84 -17.38 -0.09 5.93
N LEU A 85 -16.86 1.00 5.36
CA LEU A 85 -15.48 1.39 5.55
C LEU A 85 -15.17 1.79 7.00
N ASP A 86 -16.14 2.38 7.71
CA ASP A 86 -16.03 2.68 9.13
C ASP A 86 -15.91 1.40 9.95
N LEU A 87 -16.80 0.43 9.70
CA LEU A 87 -16.73 -0.89 10.31
C LEU A 87 -15.35 -1.53 10.06
N MET A 88 -14.91 -1.54 8.80
CA MET A 88 -13.61 -2.11 8.43
C MET A 88 -12.43 -1.44 9.15
N GLN A 89 -12.48 -0.16 9.45
CA GLN A 89 -11.38 0.54 10.14
C GLN A 89 -11.45 0.46 11.68
N THR A 90 -12.62 0.19 12.23
CA THR A 90 -12.80 0.03 13.68
C THR A 90 -12.52 -1.39 14.16
N MET A 91 -12.62 -2.37 13.27
CA MET A 91 -12.34 -3.76 13.63
C MET A 91 -10.84 -3.99 13.86
N PRO A 92 -10.45 -4.68 14.95
CA PRO A 92 -9.06 -5.09 15.15
C PRO A 92 -8.56 -5.96 13.98
N ALA A 93 -7.30 -5.76 13.59
CA ALA A 93 -6.70 -6.45 12.45
C ALA A 93 -6.79 -7.99 12.52
N PHE A 94 -6.74 -8.56 13.73
CA PHE A 94 -6.91 -10.00 13.98
C PHE A 94 -8.24 -10.56 13.50
N VAL A 95 -9.31 -9.78 13.53
CA VAL A 95 -10.65 -10.25 13.18
C VAL A 95 -10.71 -10.65 11.70
N TYR A 96 -9.89 -10.03 10.85
CA TYR A 96 -9.81 -10.38 9.42
C TYR A 96 -9.13 -11.71 9.15
N LEU A 97 -8.27 -12.18 10.07
CA LEU A 97 -7.61 -13.48 9.92
C LEU A 97 -8.57 -14.65 10.09
N ILE A 98 -9.57 -14.51 10.94
CA ILE A 98 -10.51 -15.62 11.26
C ILE A 98 -11.21 -16.13 10.00
N PRO A 99 -11.99 -15.30 9.25
CA PRO A 99 -12.62 -15.77 8.03
C PRO A 99 -11.59 -16.17 6.95
N ALA A 100 -10.47 -15.47 6.86
CA ALA A 100 -9.43 -15.80 5.88
C ALA A 100 -8.88 -17.22 6.11
N VAL A 101 -8.61 -17.60 7.36
CA VAL A 101 -8.13 -18.94 7.71
C VAL A 101 -9.22 -19.99 7.52
N LEU A 102 -10.48 -19.69 7.83
CA LEU A 102 -11.59 -20.62 7.61
C LEU A 102 -11.77 -20.99 6.14
N PHE A 103 -11.59 -20.06 5.22
CA PHE A 103 -11.77 -20.32 3.79
C PHE A 103 -10.51 -20.86 3.09
N PHE A 104 -9.32 -20.44 3.51
CA PHE A 104 -8.08 -20.70 2.77
C PHE A 104 -7.04 -21.51 3.58
N GLY A 105 -7.31 -21.85 4.82
CA GLY A 105 -6.34 -22.51 5.71
C GLY A 105 -5.28 -21.53 6.25
N LEU A 106 -4.10 -22.06 6.61
CA LEU A 106 -2.95 -21.26 7.07
C LEU A 106 -2.02 -20.95 5.91
N GLY A 107 -1.33 -19.82 5.94
CA GLY A 107 -0.27 -19.49 4.98
C GLY A 107 -0.38 -18.09 4.36
N THR A 108 0.34 -17.90 3.26
CA THR A 108 0.48 -16.60 2.59
C THR A 108 -0.83 -16.12 1.95
N VAL A 109 -1.66 -17.06 1.40
CA VAL A 109 -2.91 -16.68 0.72
C VAL A 109 -3.92 -16.05 1.68
N PRO A 110 -4.28 -16.65 2.83
CA PRO A 110 -5.17 -15.98 3.78
C PRO A 110 -4.57 -14.72 4.37
N GLY A 111 -3.24 -14.66 4.55
CA GLY A 111 -2.54 -13.44 4.94
C GLY A 111 -2.71 -12.30 3.94
N ALA A 112 -2.57 -12.60 2.64
CA ALA A 112 -2.80 -11.63 1.58
C ALA A 112 -4.26 -11.18 1.51
N PHE A 113 -5.22 -12.11 1.62
CA PHE A 113 -6.66 -11.83 1.60
C PHE A 113 -7.06 -10.88 2.75
N ALA A 114 -6.65 -11.20 3.97
CA ALA A 114 -6.90 -10.34 5.13
C ALA A 114 -6.24 -8.95 4.98
N THR A 115 -5.03 -8.89 4.43
CA THR A 115 -4.31 -7.64 4.16
C THR A 115 -5.04 -6.78 3.14
N ILE A 116 -5.58 -7.35 2.06
CA ILE A 116 -6.35 -6.63 1.03
C ILE A 116 -7.54 -5.92 1.68
N ILE A 117 -8.34 -6.66 2.46
CA ILE A 117 -9.54 -6.12 3.10
C ILE A 117 -9.17 -5.03 4.12
N PHE A 118 -8.18 -5.29 4.97
CA PHE A 118 -7.74 -4.36 6.01
C PHE A 118 -7.15 -3.06 5.45
N ALA A 119 -6.38 -3.13 4.35
CA ALA A 119 -5.67 -1.99 3.80
C ALA A 119 -6.45 -1.19 2.74
N MET A 120 -7.60 -1.68 2.26
CA MET A 120 -8.37 -1.05 1.19
C MET A 120 -9.09 0.26 1.60
N PRO A 121 -9.61 0.46 2.82
CA PRO A 121 -10.42 1.63 3.16
C PRO A 121 -9.77 2.99 2.89
N PRO A 122 -8.48 3.25 3.16
CA PRO A 122 -7.86 4.54 2.91
C PRO A 122 -7.91 4.97 1.44
N VAL A 123 -7.60 4.05 0.51
CA VAL A 123 -7.63 4.40 -0.92
C VAL A 123 -9.05 4.71 -1.39
N VAL A 124 -10.07 3.98 -0.93
CA VAL A 124 -11.47 4.26 -1.26
C VAL A 124 -11.88 5.65 -0.78
N ARG A 125 -11.61 5.95 0.50
CA ARG A 125 -11.98 7.24 1.12
C ARG A 125 -11.26 8.41 0.50
N LEU A 126 -9.94 8.31 0.35
CA LEU A 126 -9.14 9.42 -0.16
C LEU A 126 -9.34 9.63 -1.66
N THR A 127 -9.69 8.60 -2.42
CA THR A 127 -10.13 8.77 -3.81
C THR A 127 -11.47 9.51 -3.88
N SER A 128 -12.46 9.09 -3.10
CA SER A 128 -13.77 9.77 -3.05
C SER A 128 -13.61 11.23 -2.58
N LEU A 129 -12.86 11.46 -1.52
CA LEU A 129 -12.61 12.79 -0.96
C LEU A 129 -11.90 13.70 -1.97
N GLY A 130 -10.84 13.21 -2.60
CA GLY A 130 -10.06 13.97 -3.58
C GLY A 130 -10.92 14.44 -4.76
N ILE A 131 -11.79 13.58 -5.27
CA ILE A 131 -12.73 13.93 -6.35
C ILE A 131 -13.77 14.96 -5.87
N LYS A 132 -14.33 14.80 -4.66
CA LYS A 132 -15.31 15.72 -4.09
C LYS A 132 -14.73 17.08 -3.73
N GLN A 133 -13.44 17.18 -3.46
CA GLN A 133 -12.72 18.42 -3.13
C GLN A 133 -12.35 19.26 -4.36
N VAL A 134 -12.54 18.75 -5.57
CA VAL A 134 -12.29 19.54 -6.79
C VAL A 134 -13.18 20.80 -6.77
N PRO A 135 -12.61 22.01 -6.98
CA PRO A 135 -13.36 23.26 -6.91
C PRO A 135 -14.56 23.26 -7.84
N LYS A 136 -15.73 23.65 -7.31
CA LYS A 136 -16.99 23.64 -8.07
C LYS A 136 -16.94 24.53 -9.30
N ASN A 137 -16.29 25.69 -9.23
CA ASN A 137 -16.10 26.60 -10.36
C ASN A 137 -15.38 25.94 -11.54
N VAL A 138 -14.39 25.07 -11.28
CA VAL A 138 -13.68 24.32 -12.33
C VAL A 138 -14.60 23.28 -12.96
N VAL A 139 -15.40 22.60 -12.15
CA VAL A 139 -16.39 21.62 -12.62
C VAL A 139 -17.47 22.29 -13.47
N GLU A 140 -18.01 23.41 -13.01
CA GLU A 140 -19.04 24.18 -13.70
C GLU A 140 -18.52 24.77 -15.03
N ALA A 141 -17.32 25.38 -15.02
CA ALA A 141 -16.67 25.87 -16.23
C ALA A 141 -16.48 24.75 -17.26
N SER A 142 -15.97 23.58 -16.82
CA SER A 142 -15.79 22.45 -17.73
C SER A 142 -17.10 21.95 -18.35
N ARG A 143 -18.20 21.96 -17.59
CA ARG A 143 -19.53 21.62 -18.11
C ARG A 143 -20.05 22.66 -19.08
N SER A 144 -19.83 23.93 -18.82
CA SER A 144 -20.20 25.04 -19.73
C SER A 144 -19.49 24.96 -21.07
N PHE A 145 -18.28 24.42 -21.11
CA PHE A 145 -17.55 24.09 -22.34
C PHE A 145 -17.99 22.77 -22.99
N GLY A 146 -19.07 22.14 -22.52
CA GLY A 146 -19.61 20.92 -23.12
C GLY A 146 -18.90 19.62 -22.75
N ALA A 147 -18.12 19.59 -21.67
CA ALA A 147 -17.46 18.36 -21.24
C ALA A 147 -18.48 17.28 -20.84
N THR A 148 -18.34 16.08 -21.42
CA THR A 148 -19.11 14.91 -21.00
C THR A 148 -18.72 14.48 -19.58
N PRO A 149 -19.57 13.73 -18.85
CA PRO A 149 -19.24 13.25 -17.50
C PRO A 149 -17.91 12.47 -17.44
N MET A 150 -17.60 11.68 -18.48
CA MET A 150 -16.35 10.92 -18.59
C MET A 150 -15.14 11.84 -18.81
N GLN A 151 -15.30 12.85 -19.66
CA GLN A 151 -14.26 13.86 -19.87
C GLN A 151 -14.00 14.67 -18.62
N LEU A 152 -15.06 15.07 -17.91
CA LEU A 152 -14.96 15.76 -16.63
C LEU A 152 -14.18 14.93 -15.60
N LEU A 153 -14.52 13.64 -15.47
CA LEU A 153 -13.84 12.75 -14.53
C LEU A 153 -12.36 12.59 -14.87
N PHE A 154 -12.05 12.13 -16.09
CA PHE A 154 -10.69 11.73 -16.45
C PHE A 154 -9.76 12.90 -16.78
N LYS A 155 -10.28 14.00 -17.36
CA LYS A 155 -9.45 15.13 -17.79
C LYS A 155 -9.34 16.25 -16.75
N VAL A 156 -10.29 16.32 -15.80
CA VAL A 156 -10.36 17.42 -14.83
C VAL A 156 -10.30 16.91 -13.39
N GLN A 157 -11.24 16.06 -12.98
CA GLN A 157 -11.37 15.69 -11.58
C GLN A 157 -10.22 14.78 -11.11
N LEU A 158 -9.92 13.69 -11.84
CA LEU A 158 -8.85 12.76 -11.45
C LEU A 158 -7.46 13.42 -11.41
N PRO A 159 -7.04 14.24 -12.40
CA PRO A 159 -5.77 14.95 -12.32
C PRO A 159 -5.67 15.91 -11.13
N LEU A 160 -6.73 16.63 -10.81
CA LEU A 160 -6.78 17.52 -9.64
C LEU A 160 -6.84 16.77 -8.31
N ALA A 161 -7.49 15.60 -8.28
CA ALA A 161 -7.59 14.74 -7.12
C ALA A 161 -6.33 13.90 -6.87
N LEU A 162 -5.42 13.80 -7.85
CA LEU A 162 -4.25 12.92 -7.81
C LEU A 162 -3.40 13.05 -6.54
N PRO A 163 -3.09 14.24 -6.00
CA PRO A 163 -2.33 14.35 -4.76
C PRO A 163 -3.01 13.66 -3.57
N THR A 164 -4.33 13.81 -3.44
CA THR A 164 -5.12 13.17 -2.38
C THR A 164 -5.23 11.66 -2.60
N ILE A 165 -5.40 11.21 -3.84
CA ILE A 165 -5.39 9.78 -4.20
C ILE A 165 -4.04 9.15 -3.87
N MET A 166 -2.92 9.82 -4.18
CA MET A 166 -1.59 9.33 -3.85
C MET A 166 -1.36 9.20 -2.34
N THR A 167 -1.94 10.09 -1.54
CA THR A 167 -1.96 9.95 -0.08
C THR A 167 -2.71 8.68 0.34
N GLY A 168 -3.83 8.37 -0.30
CA GLY A 168 -4.59 7.14 -0.08
C GLY A 168 -3.78 5.89 -0.43
N ILE A 169 -3.11 5.90 -1.57
CA ILE A 169 -2.23 4.80 -2.00
C ILE A 169 -1.11 4.59 -0.98
N ASN A 170 -0.47 5.66 -0.53
CA ASN A 170 0.60 5.57 0.46
C ASN A 170 0.11 4.98 1.80
N GLN A 171 -1.05 5.45 2.29
CA GLN A 171 -1.65 4.89 3.50
C GLN A 171 -2.01 3.40 3.35
N THR A 172 -2.52 2.99 2.19
CA THR A 172 -2.81 1.58 1.89
C THR A 172 -1.55 0.73 1.96
N ILE A 173 -0.41 1.19 1.42
CA ILE A 173 0.88 0.48 1.52
C ILE A 173 1.32 0.34 2.98
N LEU A 174 1.24 1.42 3.76
CA LEU A 174 1.64 1.40 5.17
C LEU A 174 0.75 0.48 6.01
N MET A 175 -0.56 0.47 5.75
CA MET A 175 -1.48 -0.48 6.40
C MET A 175 -1.21 -1.93 5.98
N SER A 176 -0.87 -2.18 4.71
CA SER A 176 -0.46 -3.53 4.27
C SER A 176 0.80 -4.00 4.99
N LEU A 177 1.78 -3.11 5.21
CA LEU A 177 2.98 -3.42 5.98
C LEU A 177 2.67 -3.68 7.46
N SER A 178 1.77 -2.92 8.06
CA SER A 178 1.36 -3.14 9.46
C SER A 178 0.72 -4.52 9.65
N MET A 179 0.06 -5.05 8.62
CA MET A 179 -0.56 -6.38 8.66
C MET A 179 0.45 -7.53 8.60
N VAL A 180 1.68 -7.30 8.14
CA VAL A 180 2.71 -8.35 7.94
C VAL A 180 3.00 -9.14 9.22
N VAL A 181 3.17 -8.45 10.36
CA VAL A 181 3.45 -9.10 11.64
C VAL A 181 2.25 -9.93 12.12
N ILE A 182 1.04 -9.40 11.90
CA ILE A 182 -0.21 -10.08 12.28
C ILE A 182 -0.45 -11.28 11.38
N ALA A 183 -0.22 -11.16 10.07
CA ALA A 183 -0.32 -12.26 9.12
C ALA A 183 0.68 -13.39 9.40
N ALA A 184 1.84 -13.07 10.00
CA ALA A 184 2.80 -14.08 10.42
C ALA A 184 2.24 -15.07 11.45
N MET A 185 1.25 -14.66 12.25
CA MET A 185 0.57 -15.56 13.21
C MET A 185 -0.21 -16.68 12.55
N ILE A 186 -0.54 -16.54 11.27
CA ILE A 186 -1.19 -17.59 10.46
C ILE A 186 -0.22 -18.20 9.44
N ALA A 187 1.08 -18.17 9.72
CA ALA A 187 2.14 -18.73 8.89
C ALA A 187 2.25 -18.07 7.48
N ALA A 188 1.99 -16.77 7.37
CA ALA A 188 2.15 -16.03 6.11
C ALA A 188 3.62 -15.82 5.72
N GLY A 189 4.58 -16.07 6.63
CA GLY A 189 6.02 -15.95 6.38
C GLY A 189 6.54 -14.50 6.43
N GLY A 190 7.74 -14.31 5.90
CA GLY A 190 8.38 -13.01 5.78
C GLY A 190 8.97 -12.42 7.07
N LEU A 191 9.30 -11.12 7.05
CA LEU A 191 9.89 -10.41 8.20
C LEU A 191 8.99 -10.43 9.44
N GLY A 192 7.67 -10.50 9.27
CA GLY A 192 6.72 -10.63 10.37
C GLY A 192 6.97 -11.90 11.20
N GLU A 193 7.38 -13.00 10.56
CA GLU A 193 7.70 -14.26 11.23
C GLU A 193 8.94 -14.12 12.11
N ILE A 194 9.96 -13.36 11.66
CA ILE A 194 11.16 -13.07 12.46
C ILE A 194 10.80 -12.29 13.72
N VAL A 195 9.96 -11.26 13.57
CA VAL A 195 9.48 -10.47 14.72
C VAL A 195 8.66 -11.36 15.67
N LEU A 196 7.74 -12.17 15.14
CA LEU A 196 6.91 -13.08 15.94
C LEU A 196 7.77 -14.11 16.69
N LYS A 197 8.76 -14.73 16.03
CA LYS A 197 9.73 -15.64 16.67
C LYS A 197 10.50 -14.95 17.77
N GLY A 198 10.94 -13.71 17.55
CA GLY A 198 11.61 -12.90 18.57
C GLY A 198 10.79 -12.73 19.84
N ILE A 199 9.49 -12.48 19.69
CA ILE A 199 8.54 -12.28 20.80
C ILE A 199 8.22 -13.62 21.47
N THR A 200 7.81 -14.64 20.71
CA THR A 200 7.32 -15.92 21.25
C THR A 200 8.42 -16.78 21.86
N GLN A 201 9.64 -16.68 21.34
CA GLN A 201 10.82 -17.43 21.84
C GLN A 201 11.69 -16.62 22.82
N MET A 202 11.24 -15.41 23.22
CA MET A 202 12.01 -14.50 24.10
C MET A 202 13.39 -14.15 23.56
N LYS A 203 13.58 -14.20 22.24
CA LYS A 203 14.81 -13.82 21.55
C LYS A 203 14.78 -12.34 21.19
N ILE A 204 14.99 -11.47 22.18
CA ILE A 204 14.82 -10.01 22.04
C ILE A 204 15.67 -9.45 20.89
N GLY A 205 16.91 -9.90 20.73
CA GLY A 205 17.80 -9.47 19.63
C GLY A 205 17.18 -9.76 18.25
N LEU A 206 16.72 -10.99 18.03
CA LEU A 206 16.08 -11.41 16.76
C LEU A 206 14.82 -10.60 16.47
N GLY A 207 13.98 -10.38 17.48
CA GLY A 207 12.76 -9.56 17.34
C GLY A 207 13.07 -8.11 16.98
N PHE A 208 14.12 -7.54 17.59
CA PHE A 208 14.57 -6.18 17.32
C PHE A 208 15.14 -6.03 15.91
N GLU A 209 15.98 -6.96 15.46
CA GLU A 209 16.53 -7.02 14.11
C GLU A 209 15.42 -7.12 13.06
N GLY A 210 14.45 -8.04 13.25
CA GLY A 210 13.28 -8.16 12.38
C GLY A 210 12.44 -6.89 12.35
N GLY A 211 12.25 -6.24 13.49
CA GLY A 211 11.55 -4.97 13.60
C GLY A 211 12.24 -3.85 12.82
N ILE A 212 13.57 -3.72 12.94
CA ILE A 212 14.36 -2.76 12.16
C ILE A 212 14.20 -3.02 10.66
N ALA A 213 14.26 -4.28 10.22
CA ALA A 213 14.11 -4.63 8.82
C ALA A 213 12.73 -4.23 8.27
N VAL A 214 11.64 -4.44 9.04
CA VAL A 214 10.28 -3.97 8.68
C VAL A 214 10.23 -2.45 8.56
N VAL A 215 10.80 -1.72 9.52
CA VAL A 215 10.83 -0.25 9.51
C VAL A 215 11.61 0.29 8.31
N ILE A 216 12.77 -0.28 8.01
CA ILE A 216 13.56 0.10 6.83
C ILE A 216 12.74 -0.11 5.55
N LEU A 217 12.08 -1.26 5.41
CA LEU A 217 11.23 -1.57 4.26
C LEU A 217 10.06 -0.60 4.16
N ALA A 218 9.43 -0.25 5.29
CA ALA A 218 8.35 0.73 5.36
C ALA A 218 8.78 2.11 4.85
N ILE A 219 9.94 2.60 5.33
CA ILE A 219 10.48 3.90 4.90
C ILE A 219 10.82 3.88 3.41
N ILE A 220 11.41 2.80 2.91
CA ILE A 220 11.74 2.66 1.49
C ILE A 220 10.48 2.75 0.63
N LEU A 221 9.43 1.98 0.97
CA LEU A 221 8.17 1.98 0.22
C LEU A 221 7.45 3.33 0.30
N ASP A 222 7.43 3.95 1.48
CA ASP A 222 6.84 5.28 1.68
C ASP A 222 7.54 6.33 0.80
N ARG A 223 8.88 6.38 0.80
CA ARG A 223 9.65 7.33 0.01
C ARG A 223 9.50 7.13 -1.50
N ILE A 224 9.47 5.88 -1.96
CA ILE A 224 9.23 5.58 -3.37
C ILE A 224 7.84 6.05 -3.78
N THR A 225 6.82 5.77 -2.99
CA THR A 225 5.43 6.15 -3.28
C THR A 225 5.25 7.67 -3.28
N GLN A 226 5.81 8.38 -2.29
CA GLN A 226 5.79 9.84 -2.26
C GLN A 226 6.53 10.46 -3.44
N GLY A 227 7.64 9.84 -3.88
CA GLY A 227 8.38 10.27 -5.06
C GLY A 227 7.56 10.16 -6.35
N LEU A 228 6.73 9.13 -6.46
CA LEU A 228 5.81 8.95 -7.60
C LEU A 228 4.65 9.96 -7.58
N GLY A 229 4.21 10.38 -6.38
CA GLY A 229 3.12 11.36 -6.21
C GLY A 229 3.53 12.81 -6.40
N LYS A 230 4.82 13.15 -6.31
CA LYS A 230 5.31 14.49 -6.60
C LYS A 230 5.25 14.73 -8.10
N GLN A 231 4.13 15.29 -8.59
CA GLN A 231 4.12 15.90 -9.92
C GLN A 231 5.26 16.93 -9.97
N LYS A 232 6.08 16.89 -11.01
CA LYS A 232 6.99 17.99 -11.34
C LYS A 232 6.12 19.26 -11.41
N LYS A 233 6.22 20.12 -10.39
CA LYS A 233 5.81 21.51 -10.57
C LYS A 233 6.61 21.99 -11.76
N GLY A 234 5.93 22.19 -12.88
CA GLY A 234 6.53 22.71 -14.09
C GLY A 234 7.30 23.99 -13.76
N LYS A 235 8.54 24.03 -14.26
CA LYS A 235 9.27 25.29 -14.40
C LYS A 235 8.52 26.17 -15.37
#